data_63ee5bc7c587f4c99a7079adfffc6f54
#
_entry.id   63ee5bc7c587f4c99a7079adfffc6f54
#
_cell.length_a   1.000
_cell.length_b   1.000
_cell.length_c   1.000
_cell.angle_alpha   90.00
_cell.angle_beta   90.00
_cell.angle_gamma   90.00
#
_symmetry.space_group_name_H-M   'P 1'
#
loop_
_entity.id
_entity.type
_entity.pdbx_description
1 polymer ?
#
loop_
_entity_poly.entity_id
_entity_poly.type
_entity_poly.pdbx_seq_one_letter_code
_entity_poly.pdbx_strand_id
1 'polypeptide(L)'
;MDRASAKSKIVSYFKQQLSLGNDPSRRPQIQMGFLRELFQQEISALPAWQKDAALSVAREIVHEFMNIGALYPGQRGQVHGSDFYPWITITEYGKEIFANEDWLPYDPEGYLKALTEKVPEIDDVTRAYIGESVAAFNRRHLLSATITLGVASENLMLILIEAYTNWLKDPRKTKFQKRSKDRWIATQYREFKQEFTMDAKSLPKELQSDWEIYLDGIFNFVRLNRNDAGHPTGKELSAKVVYANLQIFADYARYIFDLKKYLQSP
;
A
#
# COMPACT_ATOMS: atom_id res chain seq x y z
N MET A 1 8.52 -18.56 -13.97
CA MET A 1 7.96 -18.46 -12.59
C MET A 1 7.24 -17.12 -12.50
N ASP A 2 5.97 -17.14 -12.10
CA ASP A 2 5.24 -15.89 -11.84
C ASP A 2 5.76 -15.24 -10.54
N ARG A 3 6.05 -13.92 -10.60
CA ARG A 3 6.69 -13.18 -9.51
C ARG A 3 5.80 -13.09 -8.27
N ALA A 4 4.50 -12.81 -8.46
CA ALA A 4 3.57 -12.67 -7.33
C ALA A 4 3.40 -14.00 -6.57
N SER A 5 3.25 -15.11 -7.31
CA SER A 5 3.19 -16.46 -6.74
C SER A 5 4.50 -16.82 -6.00
N ALA A 6 5.65 -16.52 -6.61
CA ALA A 6 6.94 -16.76 -5.99
C ALA A 6 7.11 -15.97 -4.68
N LYS A 7 6.71 -14.71 -4.68
CA LYS A 7 6.80 -13.83 -3.50
C LYS A 7 5.92 -14.33 -2.37
N SER A 8 4.66 -14.71 -2.68
CA SER A 8 3.75 -15.31 -1.70
C SER A 8 4.31 -16.59 -1.07
N LYS A 9 4.90 -17.49 -1.86
CA LYS A 9 5.54 -18.71 -1.34
C LYS A 9 6.73 -18.40 -0.41
N ILE A 10 7.58 -17.44 -0.79
CA ILE A 10 8.73 -17.02 0.01
C ILE A 10 8.29 -16.39 1.34
N VAL A 11 7.29 -15.50 1.32
CA VAL A 11 6.72 -14.91 2.54
C VAL A 11 6.13 -15.97 3.45
N SER A 12 5.34 -16.90 2.91
CA SER A 12 4.77 -18.01 3.67
C SER A 12 5.86 -18.89 4.31
N TYR A 13 6.95 -19.13 3.60
CA TYR A 13 8.10 -19.85 4.13
C TYR A 13 8.76 -19.10 5.30
N PHE A 14 9.00 -17.79 5.17
CA PHE A 14 9.55 -16.99 6.27
C PHE A 14 8.62 -16.93 7.47
N LYS A 15 7.31 -16.80 7.25
CA LYS A 15 6.30 -16.87 8.32
C LYS A 15 6.38 -18.21 9.07
N GLN A 16 6.51 -19.32 8.34
CA GLN A 16 6.70 -20.65 8.93
C GLN A 16 7.99 -20.73 9.74
N GLN A 17 9.11 -20.18 9.24
CA GLN A 17 10.38 -20.18 9.98
C GLN A 17 10.28 -19.40 11.30
N LEU A 18 9.48 -18.33 11.35
CA LEU A 18 9.23 -17.60 12.58
C LEU A 18 8.45 -18.44 13.61
N SER A 19 7.51 -19.27 13.15
CA SER A 19 6.69 -20.10 14.03
C SER A 19 7.44 -21.34 14.58
N LEU A 20 8.49 -21.78 13.88
CA LEU A 20 9.32 -22.95 14.31
C LEU A 20 10.34 -22.57 15.39
N GLY A 21 10.61 -21.28 15.59
CA GLY A 21 11.55 -20.82 16.61
C GLY A 21 10.92 -20.79 18.00
N ASN A 22 11.31 -21.75 18.87
CA ASN A 22 10.84 -21.81 20.26
C ASN A 22 11.41 -20.67 21.15
N ASP A 23 12.35 -19.87 20.65
CA ASP A 23 13.01 -18.79 21.39
C ASP A 23 12.77 -17.46 20.66
N PRO A 24 11.93 -16.57 21.22
CA PRO A 24 11.64 -15.26 20.63
C PRO A 24 12.89 -14.36 20.49
N SER A 25 13.94 -14.61 21.28
CA SER A 25 15.19 -13.85 21.21
C SER A 25 16.08 -14.27 20.04
N ARG A 26 15.85 -15.44 19.48
CA ARG A 26 16.61 -15.93 18.32
C ARG A 26 16.07 -15.37 17.03
N ARG A 27 16.97 -14.91 16.19
CA ARG A 27 16.68 -14.54 14.81
C ARG A 27 16.80 -15.80 13.94
N PRO A 28 15.73 -16.19 13.20
CA PRO A 28 15.84 -17.33 12.30
C PRO A 28 16.91 -17.09 11.26
N GLN A 29 17.77 -18.10 11.09
CA GLN A 29 18.84 -18.12 10.10
C GLN A 29 18.51 -19.18 9.07
N ILE A 30 18.57 -18.80 7.81
CA ILE A 30 18.09 -19.60 6.69
C ILE A 30 19.21 -19.71 5.66
N GLN A 31 19.49 -20.91 5.19
CA GLN A 31 20.42 -21.11 4.10
C GLN A 31 19.74 -20.86 2.76
N MET A 32 20.38 -20.11 1.86
CA MET A 32 19.81 -19.76 0.54
C MET A 32 19.42 -20.97 -0.31
N GLY A 33 19.90 -22.16 0.04
CA GLY A 33 19.47 -23.42 -0.57
C GLY A 33 17.98 -23.71 -0.46
N PHE A 34 17.29 -23.08 0.52
CA PHE A 34 15.85 -23.23 0.70
C PHE A 34 15.05 -22.92 -0.57
N LEU A 35 15.52 -22.03 -1.43
CA LEU A 35 14.84 -21.69 -2.68
C LEU A 35 14.71 -22.91 -3.60
N ARG A 36 15.72 -23.78 -3.64
CA ARG A 36 15.64 -25.01 -4.45
C ARG A 36 14.59 -25.98 -3.91
N GLU A 37 14.50 -26.08 -2.58
CA GLU A 37 13.50 -26.94 -1.93
C GLU A 37 12.10 -26.36 -2.10
N LEU A 38 11.91 -25.06 -1.86
CA LEU A 38 10.64 -24.36 -1.94
C LEU A 38 10.03 -24.42 -3.35
N PHE A 39 10.88 -24.35 -4.38
CA PHE A 39 10.47 -24.35 -5.79
C PHE A 39 10.80 -25.66 -6.52
N GLN A 40 10.98 -26.75 -5.78
CA GLN A 40 11.35 -28.03 -6.37
C GLN A 40 10.37 -28.52 -7.43
N GLN A 41 9.08 -28.32 -7.22
CA GLN A 41 8.05 -28.74 -8.19
C GLN A 41 8.20 -27.99 -9.52
N GLU A 42 8.46 -26.70 -9.49
CA GLU A 42 8.58 -25.83 -10.65
C GLU A 42 9.87 -26.07 -11.44
N ILE A 43 10.91 -26.53 -10.78
CA ILE A 43 12.23 -26.73 -11.41
C ILE A 43 12.62 -28.21 -11.63
N SER A 44 11.83 -29.15 -11.12
CA SER A 44 12.19 -30.59 -11.17
C SER A 44 12.40 -31.09 -12.60
N ALA A 45 11.52 -30.69 -13.52
CA ALA A 45 11.58 -31.12 -14.93
C ALA A 45 12.63 -30.37 -15.77
N LEU A 46 13.27 -29.33 -15.22
CA LEU A 46 14.25 -28.52 -15.95
C LEU A 46 15.65 -29.17 -15.93
N PRO A 47 16.43 -29.02 -17.01
CA PRO A 47 17.83 -29.36 -17.02
C PRO A 47 18.61 -28.58 -15.95
N ALA A 48 19.70 -29.15 -15.43
CA ALA A 48 20.46 -28.53 -14.33
C ALA A 48 20.88 -27.08 -14.60
N TRP A 49 21.32 -26.80 -15.84
CA TRP A 49 21.72 -25.43 -16.25
C TRP A 49 20.58 -24.42 -16.32
N GLN A 50 19.30 -24.86 -16.47
CA GLN A 50 18.14 -23.98 -16.47
C GLN A 50 17.59 -23.74 -15.04
N LYS A 51 17.88 -24.61 -14.07
CA LYS A 51 17.36 -24.48 -12.72
C LYS A 51 17.79 -23.19 -12.04
N ASP A 52 19.02 -22.79 -12.22
CA ASP A 52 19.54 -21.55 -11.64
C ASP A 52 18.92 -20.30 -12.27
N ALA A 53 18.70 -20.30 -13.59
CA ALA A 53 17.98 -19.24 -14.29
C ALA A 53 16.52 -19.17 -13.86
N ALA A 54 15.85 -20.33 -13.69
CA ALA A 54 14.46 -20.37 -13.22
C ALA A 54 14.29 -19.82 -11.80
N LEU A 55 15.31 -19.89 -10.95
CA LEU A 55 15.31 -19.34 -9.59
C LEU A 55 15.74 -17.87 -9.52
N SER A 56 16.08 -17.20 -10.63
CA SER A 56 16.52 -15.80 -10.62
C SER A 56 15.46 -14.88 -9.99
N VAL A 57 14.20 -15.01 -10.39
CA VAL A 57 13.09 -14.24 -9.83
C VAL A 57 12.95 -14.43 -8.32
N ALA A 58 13.10 -15.66 -7.84
CA ALA A 58 13.03 -15.95 -6.41
C ALA A 58 14.21 -15.33 -5.63
N ARG A 59 15.43 -15.33 -6.22
CA ARG A 59 16.60 -14.65 -5.62
C ARG A 59 16.41 -13.14 -5.59
N GLU A 60 15.90 -12.54 -6.66
CA GLU A 60 15.59 -11.09 -6.70
C GLU A 60 14.62 -10.69 -5.59
N ILE A 61 13.58 -11.48 -5.34
CA ILE A 61 12.62 -11.24 -4.26
C ILE A 61 13.31 -11.28 -2.88
N VAL A 62 14.22 -12.24 -2.64
CA VAL A 62 15.01 -12.28 -1.40
C VAL A 62 15.88 -11.04 -1.27
N HIS A 63 16.53 -10.59 -2.37
CA HIS A 63 17.31 -9.36 -2.37
C HIS A 63 16.44 -8.10 -2.11
N GLU A 64 15.19 -8.05 -2.59
CA GLU A 64 14.27 -6.96 -2.22
C GLU A 64 14.04 -6.91 -0.72
N PHE A 65 13.81 -8.06 -0.08
CA PHE A 65 13.66 -8.11 1.37
C PHE A 65 14.94 -7.70 2.11
N MET A 66 16.12 -7.95 1.54
CA MET A 66 17.38 -7.40 2.07
C MET A 66 17.44 -5.88 1.90
N ASN A 67 17.05 -5.35 0.74
CA ASN A 67 17.09 -3.92 0.45
C ASN A 67 16.19 -3.08 1.35
N ILE A 68 15.05 -3.64 1.77
CA ILE A 68 14.15 -2.98 2.74
C ILE A 68 14.54 -3.24 4.20
N GLY A 69 15.61 -4.00 4.44
CA GLY A 69 16.11 -4.32 5.77
C GLY A 69 15.32 -5.40 6.53
N ALA A 70 14.43 -6.13 5.85
CA ALA A 70 13.72 -7.27 6.44
C ALA A 70 14.64 -8.50 6.64
N LEU A 71 15.65 -8.62 5.80
CA LEU A 71 16.68 -9.64 5.87
C LEU A 71 18.06 -8.98 5.84
N TYR A 72 19.06 -9.65 6.36
CA TYR A 72 20.46 -9.33 6.09
C TYR A 72 21.24 -10.59 5.74
N PRO A 73 22.28 -10.49 4.88
CA PRO A 73 23.16 -11.60 4.58
C PRO A 73 24.06 -11.85 5.78
N GLY A 74 24.29 -13.12 6.11
CA GLY A 74 25.19 -13.51 7.15
C GLY A 74 24.65 -14.61 8.03
N GLN A 75 25.58 -15.26 8.68
CA GLN A 75 25.36 -16.39 9.55
C GLN A 75 25.80 -16.09 10.97
N ARG A 76 25.09 -16.68 11.92
CA ARG A 76 25.58 -16.87 13.26
C ARG A 76 26.55 -18.03 13.29
N GLY A 77 27.83 -17.83 13.62
CA GLY A 77 28.61 -18.86 14.21
C GLY A 77 29.87 -19.28 13.48
N GLN A 78 30.47 -20.08 13.97
CA GLN A 78 31.70 -20.80 14.16
C GLN A 78 32.34 -21.42 12.88
N VAL A 79 31.92 -21.11 11.70
CA VAL A 79 32.54 -21.68 10.51
C VAL A 79 33.43 -20.62 9.88
N HIS A 80 34.73 -20.89 9.93
CA HIS A 80 35.79 -20.07 9.41
C HIS A 80 35.44 -19.34 8.11
N GLY A 81 35.33 -18.01 8.19
CA GLY A 81 35.22 -17.12 7.02
C GLY A 81 33.91 -17.08 6.27
N SER A 82 32.85 -17.68 6.78
CA SER A 82 31.54 -17.77 6.08
C SER A 82 30.40 -16.98 6.73
N ASP A 83 30.69 -15.78 7.20
CA ASP A 83 29.66 -14.86 7.72
C ASP A 83 28.77 -14.32 6.60
N PHE A 84 28.93 -14.81 5.39
CA PHE A 84 28.27 -14.36 4.19
C PHE A 84 27.37 -15.43 3.58
N TYR A 85 26.94 -15.17 2.36
CA TYR A 85 26.30 -16.14 1.52
C TYR A 85 26.89 -17.52 1.73
N PRO A 86 26.09 -18.54 1.91
CA PRO A 86 24.68 -18.64 1.51
C PRO A 86 23.65 -18.44 2.61
N TRP A 87 23.96 -17.78 3.71
CA TRP A 87 23.04 -17.59 4.82
C TRP A 87 22.36 -16.22 4.81
N ILE A 88 21.14 -16.18 5.28
CA ILE A 88 20.36 -14.96 5.55
C ILE A 88 19.74 -15.03 6.93
N THR A 89 19.57 -13.89 7.55
CA THR A 89 18.94 -13.76 8.87
C THR A 89 17.75 -12.83 8.80
N ILE A 90 16.62 -13.23 9.40
CA ILE A 90 15.45 -12.37 9.52
C ILE A 90 15.72 -11.32 10.61
N THR A 91 15.53 -10.04 10.29
CA THR A 91 15.67 -8.92 11.23
C THR A 91 14.46 -8.79 12.16
N GLU A 92 14.52 -7.94 13.19
CA GLU A 92 13.31 -7.61 13.97
C GLU A 92 12.23 -6.98 13.08
N TYR A 93 12.62 -6.09 12.16
CA TYR A 93 11.71 -5.54 11.16
C TYR A 93 11.13 -6.61 10.22
N GLY A 94 11.95 -7.59 9.82
CA GLY A 94 11.48 -8.75 9.05
C GLY A 94 10.47 -9.60 9.82
N LYS A 95 10.64 -9.77 11.14
CA LYS A 95 9.64 -10.44 11.97
C LYS A 95 8.28 -9.72 11.92
N GLU A 96 8.29 -8.39 12.03
CA GLU A 96 7.06 -7.58 11.93
C GLU A 96 6.38 -7.76 10.56
N ILE A 97 7.14 -7.72 9.47
CA ILE A 97 6.62 -7.88 8.10
C ILE A 97 6.01 -9.27 7.89
N PHE A 98 6.80 -10.33 8.17
CA PHE A 98 6.39 -11.69 7.84
C PHE A 98 5.34 -12.26 8.81
N ALA A 99 5.20 -11.70 10.03
CA ALA A 99 4.14 -12.06 10.96
C ALA A 99 2.77 -11.47 10.56
N ASN A 100 2.74 -10.38 9.79
CA ASN A 100 1.51 -9.77 9.35
C ASN A 100 0.72 -10.67 8.40
N GLU A 101 -0.58 -10.80 8.63
CA GLU A 101 -1.47 -11.55 7.74
C GLU A 101 -1.69 -10.81 6.43
N ASP A 102 -1.84 -9.49 6.49
CA ASP A 102 -1.94 -8.61 5.35
C ASP A 102 -0.61 -7.86 5.13
N TRP A 103 0.30 -8.50 4.43
CA TRP A 103 1.64 -7.96 4.12
C TRP A 103 1.68 -7.09 2.86
N LEU A 104 0.52 -6.88 2.22
CA LEU A 104 0.43 -6.21 0.93
C LEU A 104 1.12 -4.83 0.86
N PRO A 105 1.02 -3.94 1.88
CA PRO A 105 1.77 -2.69 1.87
C PRO A 105 3.30 -2.85 1.85
N TYR A 106 3.82 -4.03 2.18
CA TYR A 106 5.25 -4.36 2.09
C TYR A 106 5.66 -4.91 0.72
N ASP A 107 4.70 -5.06 -0.21
CA ASP A 107 4.90 -5.45 -1.58
C ASP A 107 4.43 -4.35 -2.54
N PRO A 108 5.29 -3.43 -2.97
CA PRO A 108 4.89 -2.33 -3.83
C PRO A 108 4.23 -2.76 -5.14
N GLU A 109 4.75 -3.79 -5.80
CA GLU A 109 4.18 -4.29 -7.06
C GLU A 109 2.83 -4.98 -6.83
N GLY A 110 2.76 -5.86 -5.84
CA GLY A 110 1.51 -6.54 -5.48
C GLY A 110 0.45 -5.56 -4.98
N TYR A 111 0.83 -4.53 -4.23
CA TYR A 111 -0.08 -3.48 -3.79
C TYR A 111 -0.69 -2.73 -4.97
N LEU A 112 0.12 -2.25 -5.92
CA LEU A 112 -0.37 -1.53 -7.09
C LEU A 112 -1.22 -2.41 -8.00
N LYS A 113 -0.87 -3.70 -8.13
CA LYS A 113 -1.68 -4.67 -8.87
C LYS A 113 -3.05 -4.85 -8.21
N ALA A 114 -3.09 -5.13 -6.91
CA ALA A 114 -4.35 -5.29 -6.17
C ALA A 114 -5.21 -4.02 -6.19
N LEU A 115 -4.58 -2.84 -6.09
CA LEU A 115 -5.29 -1.56 -6.22
C LEU A 115 -5.91 -1.41 -7.62
N THR A 116 -5.17 -1.73 -8.69
CA THR A 116 -5.68 -1.65 -10.06
C THR A 116 -6.78 -2.68 -10.33
N GLU A 117 -6.66 -3.89 -9.77
CA GLU A 117 -7.71 -4.90 -9.86
C GLU A 117 -8.99 -4.46 -9.13
N LYS A 118 -8.85 -3.82 -7.97
CA LYS A 118 -9.97 -3.31 -7.17
C LYS A 118 -10.60 -2.04 -7.78
N VAL A 119 -9.78 -1.18 -8.38
CA VAL A 119 -10.17 0.11 -8.98
C VAL A 119 -9.56 0.22 -10.37
N PRO A 120 -10.14 -0.47 -11.39
CA PRO A 120 -9.59 -0.46 -12.75
C PRO A 120 -9.55 0.94 -13.40
N GLU A 121 -10.41 1.83 -12.94
CA GLU A 121 -10.54 3.21 -13.45
C GLU A 121 -9.61 4.21 -12.75
N ILE A 122 -8.71 3.74 -11.85
CA ILE A 122 -7.82 4.62 -11.11
C ILE A 122 -6.94 5.43 -12.07
N ASP A 123 -6.89 6.72 -11.86
CA ASP A 123 -6.13 7.64 -12.71
C ASP A 123 -4.62 7.53 -12.48
N ASP A 124 -3.84 7.92 -13.51
CA ASP A 124 -2.38 7.81 -13.48
C ASP A 124 -1.73 8.68 -12.40
N VAL A 125 -2.32 9.84 -12.07
CA VAL A 125 -1.81 10.73 -11.03
C VAL A 125 -1.93 10.07 -9.66
N THR A 126 -3.12 9.60 -9.31
CA THR A 126 -3.35 8.86 -8.06
C THR A 126 -2.43 7.64 -7.98
N ARG A 127 -2.31 6.87 -9.09
CA ARG A 127 -1.47 5.68 -9.15
C ARG A 127 0.01 5.99 -8.96
N ALA A 128 0.51 7.09 -9.53
CA ALA A 128 1.90 7.52 -9.34
C ALA A 128 2.18 7.88 -7.87
N TYR A 129 1.36 8.73 -7.26
CA TYR A 129 1.56 9.16 -5.87
C TYR A 129 1.42 8.02 -4.86
N ILE A 130 0.47 7.11 -5.04
CA ILE A 130 0.35 5.95 -4.15
C ILE A 130 1.53 4.98 -4.32
N GLY A 131 2.04 4.82 -5.54
CA GLY A 131 3.24 4.05 -5.81
C GLY A 131 4.46 4.59 -5.07
N GLU A 132 4.69 5.91 -5.12
CA GLU A 132 5.73 6.58 -4.35
C GLU A 132 5.53 6.42 -2.84
N SER A 133 4.28 6.49 -2.37
CA SER A 133 3.96 6.30 -0.96
C SER A 133 4.35 4.92 -0.46
N VAL A 134 3.97 3.87 -1.19
CA VAL A 134 4.29 2.48 -0.83
C VAL A 134 5.80 2.24 -0.90
N ALA A 135 6.49 2.77 -1.92
CA ALA A 135 7.94 2.67 -2.05
C ALA A 135 8.67 3.38 -0.89
N ALA A 136 8.23 4.58 -0.51
CA ALA A 136 8.78 5.34 0.61
C ALA A 136 8.53 4.64 1.96
N PHE A 137 7.32 4.08 2.16
CA PHE A 137 6.99 3.30 3.34
C PHE A 137 7.93 2.11 3.52
N ASN A 138 8.17 1.36 2.45
CA ASN A 138 9.08 0.19 2.48
C ASN A 138 10.53 0.57 2.77
N ARG A 139 10.95 1.81 2.48
CA ARG A 139 12.26 2.36 2.85
C ARG A 139 12.27 3.07 4.20
N ARG A 140 11.17 3.01 4.95
CA ARG A 140 10.97 3.68 6.24
C ARG A 140 11.07 5.21 6.15
N HIS A 141 10.84 5.78 4.99
CA HIS A 141 10.75 7.23 4.78
C HIS A 141 9.31 7.69 5.08
N LEU A 142 8.91 7.62 6.37
CA LEU A 142 7.53 7.80 6.78
C LEU A 142 6.95 9.17 6.46
N LEU A 143 7.76 10.23 6.52
CA LEU A 143 7.36 11.59 6.09
C LEU A 143 6.95 11.60 4.63
N SER A 144 7.83 11.10 3.75
CA SER A 144 7.57 11.05 2.30
C SER A 144 6.36 10.17 1.99
N ALA A 145 6.25 8.99 2.63
CA ALA A 145 5.12 8.09 2.46
C ALA A 145 3.79 8.77 2.84
N THR A 146 3.76 9.47 3.97
CA THR A 146 2.56 10.16 4.44
C THR A 146 2.17 11.34 3.54
N ILE A 147 3.15 12.12 3.08
CA ILE A 147 2.89 13.25 2.18
C ILE A 147 2.33 12.76 0.84
N THR A 148 2.96 11.78 0.21
CA THR A 148 2.54 11.27 -1.10
C THR A 148 1.19 10.54 -1.03
N LEU A 149 0.92 9.80 0.05
CA LEU A 149 -0.41 9.23 0.32
C LEU A 149 -1.48 10.31 0.45
N GLY A 150 -1.15 11.40 1.16
CA GLY A 150 -2.05 12.54 1.28
C GLY A 150 -2.39 13.18 -0.06
N VAL A 151 -1.38 13.36 -0.93
CA VAL A 151 -1.59 13.90 -2.27
C VAL A 151 -2.45 12.97 -3.13
N ALA A 152 -2.22 11.65 -3.07
CA ALA A 152 -3.08 10.67 -3.75
C ALA A 152 -4.54 10.76 -3.29
N SER A 153 -4.77 10.87 -1.98
CA SER A 153 -6.10 11.02 -1.39
C SER A 153 -6.77 12.34 -1.78
N GLU A 154 -6.02 13.44 -1.79
CA GLU A 154 -6.50 14.76 -2.24
C GLU A 154 -6.89 14.74 -3.71
N ASN A 155 -6.12 14.07 -4.58
CA ASN A 155 -6.44 13.94 -6.00
C ASN A 155 -7.77 13.18 -6.21
N LEU A 156 -7.99 12.08 -5.50
CA LEU A 156 -9.27 11.35 -5.54
C LEU A 156 -10.44 12.26 -5.14
N MET A 157 -10.26 13.06 -4.10
CA MET A 157 -11.29 14.00 -3.66
C MET A 157 -11.57 15.08 -4.71
N LEU A 158 -10.55 15.60 -5.38
CA LEU A 158 -10.71 16.57 -6.48
C LEU A 158 -11.48 15.96 -7.65
N ILE A 159 -11.20 14.72 -8.02
CA ILE A 159 -11.94 13.96 -9.05
C ILE A 159 -13.42 13.85 -8.68
N LEU A 160 -13.73 13.55 -7.43
CA LEU A 160 -15.09 13.45 -6.94
C LEU A 160 -15.80 14.82 -6.95
N ILE A 161 -15.15 15.88 -6.48
CA ILE A 161 -15.69 17.25 -6.47
C ILE A 161 -16.02 17.72 -7.89
N GLU A 162 -15.15 17.39 -8.85
CA GLU A 162 -15.40 17.69 -10.27
C GLU A 162 -16.62 16.94 -10.80
N ALA A 163 -16.73 15.64 -10.53
CA ALA A 163 -17.87 14.83 -10.94
C ALA A 163 -19.17 15.36 -10.33
N TYR A 164 -19.17 15.69 -9.03
CA TYR A 164 -20.32 16.28 -8.36
C TYR A 164 -20.68 17.65 -8.92
N THR A 165 -19.70 18.50 -9.20
CA THR A 165 -19.90 19.80 -9.85
C THR A 165 -20.63 19.65 -11.18
N ASN A 166 -20.25 18.64 -11.97
CA ASN A 166 -20.86 18.38 -13.26
C ASN A 166 -22.25 17.78 -13.17
N TRP A 167 -22.54 17.03 -12.11
CA TRP A 167 -23.85 16.47 -11.82
C TRP A 167 -24.87 17.55 -11.37
N LEU A 168 -24.41 18.59 -10.67
CA LEU A 168 -25.26 19.69 -10.24
C LEU A 168 -25.87 20.46 -11.43
N LYS A 169 -27.14 20.85 -11.29
CA LYS A 169 -27.87 21.73 -12.23
C LYS A 169 -27.87 23.18 -11.75
N ASP A 170 -27.98 24.12 -12.67
CA ASP A 170 -28.16 25.53 -12.32
C ASP A 170 -29.51 25.76 -11.60
N PRO A 171 -29.57 26.68 -10.63
CA PRO A 171 -28.51 27.63 -10.22
C PRO A 171 -27.52 27.07 -9.16
N ARG A 172 -27.68 25.80 -8.68
CA ARG A 172 -26.84 25.23 -7.66
C ARG A 172 -25.37 25.06 -8.16
N LYS A 173 -25.21 24.59 -9.39
CA LYS A 173 -23.89 24.43 -10.01
C LYS A 173 -23.08 25.73 -9.97
N THR A 174 -23.64 26.80 -10.49
CA THR A 174 -22.98 28.12 -10.52
C THR A 174 -22.63 28.63 -9.12
N LYS A 175 -23.53 28.48 -8.14
CA LYS A 175 -23.29 28.89 -6.75
C LYS A 175 -22.17 28.05 -6.10
N PHE A 176 -22.16 26.73 -6.32
CA PHE A 176 -21.15 25.84 -5.79
C PHE A 176 -19.76 26.15 -6.40
N GLN A 177 -19.66 26.30 -7.72
CA GLN A 177 -18.43 26.66 -8.39
C GLN A 177 -17.83 27.97 -7.87
N LYS A 178 -18.67 29.02 -7.64
CA LYS A 178 -18.19 30.28 -7.09
C LYS A 178 -17.57 30.16 -5.71
N ARG A 179 -18.01 29.19 -4.88
CA ARG A 179 -17.49 28.96 -3.54
C ARG A 179 -16.27 28.03 -3.51
N SER A 180 -16.20 27.05 -4.41
CA SER A 180 -15.21 25.96 -4.37
C SER A 180 -14.06 26.14 -5.37
N LYS A 181 -14.30 26.70 -6.57
CA LYS A 181 -13.31 26.77 -7.63
C LYS A 181 -12.08 27.59 -7.20
N ASP A 182 -10.90 27.11 -7.57
CA ASP A 182 -9.59 27.75 -7.33
C ASP A 182 -9.26 28.00 -5.84
N ARG A 183 -9.91 27.24 -4.94
CA ARG A 183 -9.65 27.28 -3.50
C ARG A 183 -8.72 26.13 -3.07
N TRP A 184 -8.12 26.29 -1.89
CA TRP A 184 -7.39 25.19 -1.24
C TRP A 184 -8.28 23.97 -1.05
N ILE A 185 -7.71 22.77 -1.17
CA ILE A 185 -8.46 21.51 -1.07
C ILE A 185 -9.32 21.40 0.18
N ALA A 186 -8.84 21.90 1.33
CA ALA A 186 -9.62 21.93 2.57
C ALA A 186 -10.91 22.78 2.45
N THR A 187 -10.85 23.88 1.69
CA THR A 187 -12.02 24.72 1.44
C THR A 187 -12.94 24.04 0.42
N GLN A 188 -12.40 23.50 -0.67
CA GLN A 188 -13.19 22.77 -1.66
C GLN A 188 -13.94 21.60 -1.01
N TYR A 189 -13.25 20.83 -0.17
CA TYR A 189 -13.85 19.71 0.55
C TYR A 189 -14.97 20.17 1.49
N ARG A 190 -14.77 21.25 2.26
CA ARG A 190 -15.80 21.80 3.16
C ARG A 190 -17.06 22.22 2.40
N GLU A 191 -16.90 22.95 1.29
CA GLU A 191 -18.02 23.39 0.45
C GLU A 191 -18.72 22.18 -0.20
N PHE A 192 -17.94 21.20 -0.66
CA PHE A 192 -18.47 19.94 -1.18
C PHE A 192 -19.28 19.19 -0.13
N LYS A 193 -18.74 18.97 1.06
CA LYS A 193 -19.43 18.26 2.14
C LYS A 193 -20.75 18.94 2.50
N GLN A 194 -20.74 20.27 2.64
CA GLN A 194 -21.95 21.04 2.95
C GLN A 194 -23.04 20.89 1.89
N GLU A 195 -22.67 20.97 0.61
CA GLU A 195 -23.60 20.84 -0.50
C GLU A 195 -24.06 19.38 -0.68
N PHE A 196 -23.13 18.43 -0.62
CA PHE A 196 -23.39 17.00 -0.85
C PHE A 196 -24.27 16.35 0.23
N THR A 197 -24.19 16.81 1.48
CA THR A 197 -25.04 16.32 2.58
C THR A 197 -26.54 16.41 2.25
N MET A 198 -26.94 17.38 1.45
CA MET A 198 -28.33 17.51 1.01
C MET A 198 -28.74 16.39 0.04
N ASP A 199 -27.82 15.96 -0.80
CA ASP A 199 -28.07 14.97 -1.85
C ASP A 199 -27.74 13.54 -1.38
N ALA A 200 -26.94 13.38 -0.33
CA ALA A 200 -26.54 12.07 0.20
C ALA A 200 -27.71 11.16 0.55
N LYS A 201 -28.85 11.74 0.95
CA LYS A 201 -30.08 10.99 1.28
C LYS A 201 -30.74 10.33 0.07
N SER A 202 -30.42 10.79 -1.14
CA SER A 202 -30.93 10.24 -2.40
C SER A 202 -30.03 9.20 -3.04
N LEU A 203 -28.87 8.91 -2.42
CA LEU A 203 -27.97 7.89 -2.88
C LEU A 203 -28.55 6.47 -2.74
N PRO A 204 -28.13 5.51 -3.58
CA PRO A 204 -28.36 4.09 -3.33
C PRO A 204 -27.86 3.69 -1.94
N LYS A 205 -28.53 2.73 -1.30
CA LYS A 205 -28.23 2.31 0.09
C LYS A 205 -26.77 1.95 0.28
N GLU A 206 -26.16 1.29 -0.71
CA GLU A 206 -24.77 0.86 -0.68
C GLU A 206 -23.77 2.03 -0.63
N LEU A 207 -24.12 3.17 -1.22
CA LEU A 207 -23.32 4.39 -1.19
C LEU A 207 -23.70 5.31 -0.03
N GLN A 208 -24.95 5.23 0.41
CA GLN A 208 -25.48 6.09 1.47
C GLN A 208 -24.95 5.71 2.86
N SER A 209 -24.80 4.40 3.16
CA SER A 209 -24.41 3.94 4.49
C SER A 209 -23.00 4.41 4.89
N ASP A 210 -22.09 4.54 3.94
CA ASP A 210 -20.66 4.64 4.22
C ASP A 210 -20.04 6.00 3.83
N TRP A 211 -20.84 6.92 3.26
CA TRP A 211 -20.28 8.17 2.72
C TRP A 211 -19.56 9.03 3.78
N GLU A 212 -20.09 9.08 5.01
CA GLU A 212 -19.43 9.83 6.10
C GLU A 212 -18.10 9.19 6.51
N ILE A 213 -18.04 7.86 6.53
CA ILE A 213 -16.81 7.13 6.87
C ILE A 213 -15.74 7.43 5.83
N TYR A 214 -16.06 7.27 4.54
CA TYR A 214 -15.07 7.43 3.47
C TYR A 214 -14.72 8.90 3.21
N LEU A 215 -15.71 9.78 3.12
CA LEU A 215 -15.46 11.17 2.77
C LEU A 215 -15.01 12.01 3.98
N ASP A 216 -15.51 11.75 5.15
CA ASP A 216 -15.17 12.53 6.35
C ASP A 216 -14.11 11.84 7.21
N GLY A 217 -14.31 10.57 7.52
CA GLY A 217 -13.39 9.82 8.36
C GLY A 217 -12.02 9.61 7.69
N ILE A 218 -12.00 8.89 6.57
CA ILE A 218 -10.73 8.49 5.94
C ILE A 218 -10.02 9.68 5.32
N PHE A 219 -10.72 10.51 4.54
CA PHE A 219 -10.11 11.68 3.91
C PHE A 219 -9.49 12.63 4.94
N ASN A 220 -10.23 12.99 6.00
CA ASN A 220 -9.71 13.89 7.03
C ASN A 220 -8.56 13.25 7.80
N PHE A 221 -8.61 11.96 8.10
CA PHE A 221 -7.53 11.26 8.79
C PHE A 221 -6.23 11.28 7.99
N VAL A 222 -6.29 10.94 6.70
CA VAL A 222 -5.13 10.98 5.81
C VAL A 222 -4.61 12.42 5.66
N ARG A 223 -5.50 13.39 5.48
CA ARG A 223 -5.14 14.81 5.33
C ARG A 223 -4.47 15.39 6.59
N LEU A 224 -4.97 15.06 7.77
CA LEU A 224 -4.36 15.50 9.03
C LEU A 224 -2.96 14.93 9.20
N ASN A 225 -2.77 13.64 8.93
CA ASN A 225 -1.44 13.02 8.98
C ASN A 225 -0.49 13.65 7.97
N ARG A 226 -0.97 13.94 6.74
CA ARG A 226 -0.18 14.65 5.71
C ARG A 226 0.22 16.06 6.15
N ASN A 227 -0.67 16.80 6.80
CA ASN A 227 -0.36 18.14 7.30
C ASN A 227 0.69 18.07 8.42
N ASP A 228 0.55 17.13 9.36
CA ASP A 228 1.54 16.91 10.41
C ASP A 228 2.92 16.56 9.82
N ALA A 229 2.96 15.72 8.77
CA ALA A 229 4.18 15.37 8.08
C ALA A 229 4.80 16.53 7.27
N GLY A 230 3.97 17.40 6.70
CA GLY A 230 4.38 18.53 5.86
C GLY A 230 4.83 19.77 6.63
N HIS A 231 4.61 19.82 7.94
CA HIS A 231 5.02 20.95 8.79
C HIS A 231 6.09 20.50 9.78
N PRO A 232 7.09 21.34 10.12
CA PRO A 232 8.16 21.00 11.05
C PRO A 232 7.67 21.04 12.52
N THR A 233 6.65 20.23 12.81
CA THR A 233 6.02 20.17 14.14
C THR A 233 6.83 19.36 15.15
N GLY A 234 7.83 18.58 14.70
CA GLY A 234 8.57 17.63 15.52
C GLY A 234 7.74 16.38 15.93
N LYS A 235 6.53 16.23 15.43
CA LYS A 235 5.68 15.07 15.71
C LYS A 235 6.24 13.83 15.00
N GLU A 236 6.52 12.79 15.77
CA GLU A 236 6.93 11.50 15.22
C GLU A 236 5.76 10.82 14.51
N LEU A 237 6.03 10.34 13.31
CA LEU A 237 5.08 9.56 12.54
C LEU A 237 5.22 8.08 12.86
N SER A 238 4.10 7.45 13.20
CA SER A 238 4.06 6.01 13.46
C SER A 238 3.96 5.23 12.15
N ALA A 239 4.86 4.26 11.96
CA ALA A 239 4.78 3.33 10.83
C ALA A 239 3.45 2.56 10.80
N LYS A 240 2.86 2.26 11.97
CA LYS A 240 1.55 1.61 12.09
C LYS A 240 0.42 2.47 11.51
N VAL A 241 0.48 3.79 11.70
CA VAL A 241 -0.51 4.72 11.14
C VAL A 241 -0.40 4.78 9.62
N VAL A 242 0.82 4.88 9.08
CA VAL A 242 1.04 4.87 7.62
C VAL A 242 0.57 3.56 7.02
N TYR A 243 0.92 2.44 7.64
CA TYR A 243 0.48 1.10 7.24
C TYR A 243 -1.06 0.99 7.18
N ALA A 244 -1.75 1.39 8.26
CA ALA A 244 -3.21 1.38 8.29
C ALA A 244 -3.84 2.26 7.19
N ASN A 245 -3.27 3.44 6.95
CA ASN A 245 -3.72 4.31 5.86
C ASN A 245 -3.54 3.68 4.48
N LEU A 246 -2.42 2.99 4.24
CA LEU A 246 -2.19 2.26 2.99
C LEU A 246 -3.19 1.11 2.82
N GLN A 247 -3.52 0.39 3.89
CA GLN A 247 -4.51 -0.70 3.83
C GLN A 247 -5.90 -0.20 3.44
N ILE A 248 -6.37 0.89 4.05
CA ILE A 248 -7.73 1.41 3.79
C ILE A 248 -7.82 2.21 2.49
N PHE A 249 -6.68 2.63 1.90
CA PHE A 249 -6.68 3.50 0.72
C PHE A 249 -7.40 2.88 -0.49
N ALA A 250 -7.24 1.58 -0.71
CA ALA A 250 -7.88 0.90 -1.83
C ALA A 250 -9.42 0.90 -1.70
N ASP A 251 -9.95 0.74 -0.48
CA ASP A 251 -11.40 0.83 -0.21
C ASP A 251 -11.90 2.25 -0.38
N TYR A 252 -11.15 3.23 0.12
CA TYR A 252 -11.44 4.64 -0.09
C TYR A 252 -11.49 4.99 -1.59
N ALA A 253 -10.47 4.60 -2.35
CA ALA A 253 -10.43 4.85 -3.80
C ALA A 253 -11.62 4.19 -4.52
N ARG A 254 -11.94 2.93 -4.18
CA ARG A 254 -13.10 2.23 -4.76
C ARG A 254 -14.39 2.99 -4.50
N TYR A 255 -14.63 3.40 -3.26
CA TYR A 255 -15.81 4.18 -2.90
C TYR A 255 -15.92 5.49 -3.70
N ILE A 256 -14.82 6.23 -3.84
CA ILE A 256 -14.77 7.46 -4.64
C ILE A 256 -15.19 7.20 -6.09
N PHE A 257 -14.68 6.15 -6.71
CA PHE A 257 -15.01 5.82 -8.11
C PHE A 257 -16.44 5.29 -8.27
N ASP A 258 -16.96 4.54 -7.32
CA ASP A 258 -18.36 4.10 -7.34
C ASP A 258 -19.31 5.29 -7.22
N LEU A 259 -19.02 6.23 -6.33
CA LEU A 259 -19.78 7.46 -6.19
C LEU A 259 -19.68 8.35 -7.45
N LYS A 260 -18.48 8.49 -8.01
CA LYS A 260 -18.27 9.19 -9.29
C LYS A 260 -19.11 8.57 -10.41
N LYS A 261 -19.10 7.25 -10.53
CA LYS A 261 -19.87 6.52 -11.53
C LYS A 261 -21.37 6.77 -11.38
N TYR A 262 -21.88 6.76 -10.15
CA TYR A 262 -23.28 7.11 -9.86
C TYR A 262 -23.59 8.53 -10.32
N LEU A 263 -22.76 9.52 -10.00
CA LEU A 263 -22.96 10.92 -10.38
C LEU A 263 -22.88 11.16 -11.91
N GLN A 264 -22.22 10.28 -12.64
CA GLN A 264 -22.11 10.34 -14.10
C GLN A 264 -23.19 9.53 -14.83
N SER A 265 -23.98 8.74 -14.10
CA SER A 265 -25.10 8.00 -14.68
C SER A 265 -26.23 8.97 -15.03
N PRO A 266 -26.89 8.79 -16.19
CA PRO A 266 -27.93 9.69 -16.70
C PRO A 266 -29.20 9.66 -15.83
#